data_b05d54eeb6be7ab9589649a097b9990c
#
_entry.id   b05d54eeb6be7ab9589649a097b9990c
#
_cell.length_a   1.000
_cell.length_b   1.000
_cell.length_c   1.000
_cell.angle_alpha   90.00
_cell.angle_beta   90.00
_cell.angle_gamma   90.00
#
_symmetry.space_group_name_H-M   'P 1'
#
loop_
_entity.id
_entity.type
_entity.pdbx_description
1 polymer ?
#
loop_
_entity_poly.entity_id
_entity_poly.type
_entity_poly.pdbx_seq_one_letter_code
_entity_poly.pdbx_strand_id
1 'polypeptide(L)'
;MTCPIVTGVTKACRDSKGGLTTIYVTEHSNLIQASITSASGILTNVATFLNTGKKFWTIEVEMNVGNEIETINSDRPTGTTAYAQALNFYIPKKQASIAQWVMTLAQNDLAFIVLDKNGYYRLLGQKYGMGMTGSTAPSGTNMTGEQSGYVLSFAGEEPVLANEMSAALVAAVLVAA
;
A
#
# COMPACT_ATOMS: atom_id res chain seq x y z
N MET A 1 2.45 15.97 27.98
CA MET A 1 3.55 15.88 27.00
C MET A 1 3.24 16.84 25.86
N THR A 2 4.09 17.81 25.59
CA THR A 2 3.90 18.75 24.47
C THR A 2 4.66 18.21 23.26
N CYS A 3 4.00 18.11 22.10
CA CYS A 3 4.64 17.74 20.84
C CYS A 3 4.92 19.07 20.08
N PRO A 4 6.10 19.70 20.25
CA PRO A 4 6.37 20.99 19.63
C PRO A 4 6.56 20.84 18.12
N ILE A 5 6.03 21.80 17.35
CA ILE A 5 6.35 21.95 15.93
C ILE A 5 7.71 22.66 15.85
N VAL A 6 8.73 21.93 15.40
CA VAL A 6 10.13 22.42 15.37
C VAL A 6 10.60 22.84 13.97
N THR A 7 9.86 22.50 12.92
CA THR A 7 10.20 22.83 11.52
C THR A 7 8.96 23.23 10.74
N GLY A 8 9.13 24.11 9.75
CA GLY A 8 8.10 24.47 8.78
C GLY A 8 8.23 23.66 7.47
N VAL A 9 7.18 23.69 6.66
CA VAL A 9 7.17 23.09 5.31
C VAL A 9 7.16 24.22 4.29
N THR A 10 8.14 24.22 3.40
CA THR A 10 8.17 25.17 2.27
C THR A 10 7.34 24.62 1.11
N LYS A 11 6.63 25.50 0.41
CA LYS A 11 5.85 25.12 -0.77
C LYS A 11 6.78 24.65 -1.90
N ALA A 12 6.63 23.40 -2.30
CA ALA A 12 7.31 22.84 -3.47
C ALA A 12 6.76 23.40 -4.81
N CYS A 13 7.48 23.20 -5.89
CA CYS A 13 7.00 23.48 -7.25
C CYS A 13 5.76 22.64 -7.57
N ARG A 14 4.94 23.11 -8.52
CA ARG A 14 3.71 22.42 -8.96
C ARG A 14 4.03 21.37 -10.01
N ASP A 15 4.80 20.35 -9.65
CA ASP A 15 5.22 19.24 -10.51
C ASP A 15 4.73 17.87 -10.05
N SER A 16 3.95 17.82 -8.96
CA SER A 16 3.40 16.58 -8.41
C SER A 16 2.36 15.95 -9.34
N LYS A 17 2.50 14.64 -9.55
CA LYS A 17 1.63 13.79 -10.37
C LYS A 17 0.84 12.85 -9.49
N GLY A 18 -0.46 12.72 -9.74
CA GLY A 18 -1.32 11.77 -9.02
C GLY A 18 -1.34 10.38 -9.67
N GLY A 19 -1.62 9.36 -8.86
CA GLY A 19 -1.81 7.98 -9.27
C GLY A 19 -0.63 7.08 -8.97
N LEU A 20 -0.87 5.76 -9.05
CA LEU A 20 0.10 4.72 -8.80
C LEU A 20 0.69 4.18 -10.12
N THR A 21 1.92 3.69 -10.05
CA THR A 21 2.61 3.05 -11.18
C THR A 21 2.67 1.54 -10.97
N THR A 22 3.05 1.09 -9.79
CA THR A 22 3.23 -0.33 -9.48
C THR A 22 2.82 -0.57 -8.03
N ILE A 23 2.24 -1.72 -7.78
CA ILE A 23 1.89 -2.18 -6.44
C ILE A 23 2.60 -3.50 -6.20
N TYR A 24 3.12 -3.68 -5.00
CA TYR A 24 3.69 -4.95 -4.55
C TYR A 24 2.92 -5.41 -3.33
N VAL A 25 2.69 -6.70 -3.20
CA VAL A 25 1.89 -7.31 -2.13
C VAL A 25 2.62 -8.47 -1.48
N THR A 26 2.47 -8.58 -0.18
CA THR A 26 2.83 -9.77 0.60
C THR A 26 1.81 -10.01 1.71
N GLU A 27 1.79 -11.20 2.27
CA GLU A 27 1.01 -11.46 3.49
C GLU A 27 1.64 -10.68 4.66
N HIS A 28 0.82 -10.03 5.48
CA HIS A 28 1.29 -9.27 6.64
C HIS A 28 2.11 -10.14 7.61
N SER A 29 1.73 -11.42 7.77
CA SER A 29 2.46 -12.41 8.58
C SER A 29 3.91 -12.65 8.17
N ASN A 30 4.28 -12.27 6.93
CA ASN A 30 5.64 -12.36 6.45
C ASN A 30 6.54 -11.23 6.95
N LEU A 31 5.98 -10.16 7.52
CA LEU A 31 6.73 -9.04 8.06
C LEU A 31 7.28 -9.33 9.45
N ILE A 32 8.56 -9.11 9.67
CA ILE A 32 9.21 -9.18 10.98
C ILE A 32 9.12 -7.79 11.63
N GLN A 33 8.07 -7.54 12.39
CA GLN A 33 7.76 -6.23 12.99
C GLN A 33 8.93 -5.66 13.81
N ALA A 34 9.62 -6.50 14.57
CA ALA A 34 10.77 -6.10 15.39
C ALA A 34 11.96 -5.57 14.58
N SER A 35 12.03 -5.92 13.31
CA SER A 35 13.11 -5.50 12.40
C SER A 35 12.77 -4.26 11.59
N ILE A 36 11.51 -3.79 11.63
CA ILE A 36 11.10 -2.59 10.91
C ILE A 36 11.48 -1.37 11.74
N THR A 37 12.44 -0.61 11.25
CA THR A 37 12.87 0.64 11.88
C THR A 37 12.68 1.81 10.93
N SER A 38 12.17 2.92 11.45
CA SER A 38 11.99 4.13 10.68
C SER A 38 12.59 5.35 11.40
N ALA A 39 13.13 6.28 10.64
CA ALA A 39 13.56 7.57 11.12
C ALA A 39 12.94 8.67 10.24
N SER A 40 12.24 9.62 10.87
CA SER A 40 11.59 10.73 10.16
C SER A 40 10.65 10.30 9.03
N GLY A 41 9.91 9.17 9.20
CA GLY A 41 8.99 8.66 8.19
C GLY A 41 9.64 7.86 7.05
N ILE A 42 10.95 7.61 7.12
CA ILE A 42 11.68 6.81 6.13
C ILE A 42 12.13 5.51 6.79
N LEU A 43 11.92 4.39 6.13
CA LEU A 43 12.42 3.09 6.58
C LEU A 43 13.93 3.03 6.39
N THR A 44 14.63 2.73 7.48
CA THR A 44 16.10 2.72 7.51
C THR A 44 16.71 1.34 7.48
N ASN A 45 15.96 0.31 7.85
CA ASN A 45 16.46 -1.07 7.87
C ASN A 45 16.04 -1.83 6.60
N VAL A 46 17.03 -2.38 5.92
CA VAL A 46 16.93 -2.74 4.51
C VAL A 46 16.69 -4.23 4.25
N ALA A 47 17.19 -5.12 5.06
CA ALA A 47 17.36 -6.49 4.57
C ALA A 47 16.61 -7.58 5.36
N THR A 48 16.07 -7.25 6.53
CA THR A 48 15.66 -8.27 7.50
C THR A 48 14.23 -8.14 8.00
N PHE A 49 13.40 -7.32 7.34
CA PHE A 49 12.00 -7.17 7.79
C PHE A 49 11.04 -8.19 7.16
N LEU A 50 11.53 -9.07 6.30
CA LEU A 50 10.78 -10.22 5.78
C LEU A 50 11.32 -11.54 6.35
N ASN A 51 10.42 -12.49 6.57
CA ASN A 51 10.77 -13.86 6.88
C ASN A 51 11.59 -14.48 5.74
N THR A 52 12.55 -15.35 6.08
CA THR A 52 13.43 -16.00 5.11
C THR A 52 12.65 -16.69 3.99
N GLY A 53 13.06 -16.44 2.76
CA GLY A 53 12.44 -17.00 1.56
C GLY A 53 11.08 -16.34 1.17
N LYS A 54 10.65 -15.31 1.89
CA LYS A 54 9.44 -14.53 1.55
C LYS A 54 9.81 -13.27 0.79
N LYS A 55 8.91 -12.83 -0.09
CA LYS A 55 9.11 -11.65 -0.93
C LYS A 55 7.79 -10.93 -1.17
N PHE A 56 7.90 -9.72 -1.67
CA PHE A 56 6.76 -9.01 -2.26
C PHE A 56 6.56 -9.45 -3.71
N TRP A 57 5.30 -9.65 -4.07
CA TRP A 57 4.88 -9.99 -5.43
C TRP A 57 4.40 -8.73 -6.15
N THR A 58 4.83 -8.54 -7.39
CA THR A 58 4.45 -7.40 -8.20
C THR A 58 3.03 -7.55 -8.75
N ILE A 59 2.25 -6.49 -8.63
CA ILE A 59 0.96 -6.32 -9.29
C ILE A 59 1.13 -5.19 -10.31
N GLU A 60 1.03 -5.52 -11.59
CA GLU A 60 0.98 -4.53 -12.65
C GLU A 60 -0.40 -3.88 -12.66
N VAL A 61 -0.44 -2.56 -12.47
CA VAL A 61 -1.67 -1.77 -12.45
C VAL A 61 -1.78 -1.00 -13.75
N GLU A 62 -2.98 -0.97 -14.33
CA GLU A 62 -3.21 -0.12 -15.48
C GLU A 62 -3.07 1.37 -15.13
N MET A 63 -2.58 2.16 -16.09
CA MET A 63 -2.38 3.60 -15.90
C MET A 63 -3.67 4.30 -15.48
N ASN A 64 -3.58 5.16 -14.47
CA ASN A 64 -4.65 6.02 -13.95
C ASN A 64 -5.83 5.31 -13.25
N VAL A 65 -5.65 4.07 -12.80
CA VAL A 65 -6.73 3.28 -12.16
C VAL A 65 -6.42 2.88 -10.72
N GLY A 66 -5.24 3.19 -10.20
CA GLY A 66 -4.86 2.94 -8.81
C GLY A 66 -4.76 4.23 -8.01
N ASN A 67 -5.29 4.22 -6.80
CA ASN A 67 -5.10 5.31 -5.85
C ASN A 67 -4.86 4.78 -4.43
N GLU A 68 -4.09 5.54 -3.70
CA GLU A 68 -3.85 5.39 -2.27
C GLU A 68 -4.40 6.61 -1.56
N ILE A 69 -5.03 6.40 -0.43
CA ILE A 69 -5.60 7.46 0.41
C ILE A 69 -5.20 7.19 1.85
N GLU A 70 -4.60 8.18 2.50
CA GLU A 70 -4.37 8.17 3.94
C GLU A 70 -5.26 9.22 4.60
N THR A 71 -6.02 8.81 5.61
CA THR A 71 -6.90 9.69 6.38
C THR A 71 -6.43 9.73 7.83
N ILE A 72 -6.22 10.93 8.34
CA ILE A 72 -5.81 11.15 9.73
C ILE A 72 -7.08 11.33 10.57
N ASN A 73 -7.34 10.37 11.45
CA ASN A 73 -8.45 10.41 12.38
C ASN A 73 -7.91 10.79 13.77
N SER A 74 -8.24 11.98 14.23
CA SER A 74 -7.82 12.46 15.55
C SER A 74 -9.04 12.86 16.37
N ASP A 75 -9.20 12.24 17.53
CA ASP A 75 -10.25 12.58 18.48
C ASP A 75 -9.65 13.22 19.73
N ARG A 76 -9.91 14.51 19.90
CA ARG A 76 -9.41 15.29 21.03
C ARG A 76 -9.97 14.84 22.39
N PRO A 77 -11.28 14.54 22.52
CA PRO A 77 -11.86 14.09 23.79
C PRO A 77 -11.24 12.81 24.32
N THR A 78 -10.97 11.84 23.46
CA THR A 78 -10.37 10.55 23.83
C THR A 78 -8.84 10.56 23.79
N GLY A 79 -8.23 11.60 23.15
CA GLY A 79 -6.80 11.68 22.98
C GLY A 79 -6.22 10.63 22.02
N THR A 80 -7.05 10.05 21.15
CA THR A 80 -6.64 9.02 20.19
C THR A 80 -6.35 9.61 18.83
N THR A 81 -5.34 9.09 18.15
CA THR A 81 -5.05 9.39 16.74
C THR A 81 -4.74 8.09 16.02
N ALA A 82 -5.43 7.85 14.93
CA ALA A 82 -5.23 6.71 14.04
C ALA A 82 -5.12 7.19 12.59
N TYR A 83 -4.43 6.41 11.77
CA TYR A 83 -4.20 6.70 10.36
C TYR A 83 -4.85 5.60 9.54
N ALA A 84 -6.00 5.91 8.94
CA ALA A 84 -6.68 4.99 8.05
C ALA A 84 -6.02 5.02 6.67
N GLN A 85 -5.56 3.85 6.22
CA GLN A 85 -4.95 3.66 4.91
C GLN A 85 -5.93 2.91 4.01
N ALA A 86 -6.13 3.41 2.80
CA ALA A 86 -6.96 2.77 1.80
C ALA A 86 -6.21 2.68 0.46
N LEU A 87 -6.31 1.52 -0.19
CA LEU A 87 -5.70 1.24 -1.47
C LEU A 87 -6.76 0.67 -2.41
N ASN A 88 -6.96 1.34 -3.55
CA ASN A 88 -7.88 0.88 -4.57
C ASN A 88 -7.15 0.71 -5.90
N PHE A 89 -7.40 -0.38 -6.60
CA PHE A 89 -6.84 -0.63 -7.93
C PHE A 89 -7.71 -1.58 -8.74
N TYR A 90 -7.44 -1.64 -10.03
CA TYR A 90 -8.18 -2.45 -10.97
C TYR A 90 -7.25 -3.43 -11.71
N ILE A 91 -7.70 -4.67 -11.83
CA ILE A 91 -7.03 -5.72 -12.61
C ILE A 91 -7.94 -6.09 -13.77
N PRO A 92 -7.50 -5.88 -15.03
CA PRO A 92 -8.30 -6.22 -16.19
C PRO A 92 -8.40 -7.75 -16.37
N LYS A 93 -9.46 -8.16 -17.06
CA LYS A 93 -9.78 -9.54 -17.44
C LYS A 93 -10.18 -10.45 -16.27
N LYS A 94 -11.22 -11.22 -16.50
CA LYS A 94 -11.71 -12.28 -15.59
C LYS A 94 -11.15 -13.63 -16.04
N GLN A 95 -9.96 -13.97 -15.53
CA GLN A 95 -9.34 -15.28 -15.76
C GLN A 95 -9.37 -16.11 -14.48
N ALA A 96 -9.44 -17.44 -14.62
CA ALA A 96 -9.50 -18.35 -13.48
C ALA A 96 -8.30 -18.20 -12.53
N SER A 97 -7.10 -17.98 -13.06
CA SER A 97 -5.89 -17.74 -12.27
C SER A 97 -5.96 -16.45 -11.44
N ILE A 98 -6.49 -15.38 -12.04
CA ILE A 98 -6.69 -14.09 -11.36
C ILE A 98 -7.78 -14.23 -10.28
N ALA A 99 -8.88 -14.94 -10.60
CA ALA A 99 -9.95 -15.20 -9.63
C ALA A 99 -9.43 -15.94 -8.40
N GLN A 100 -8.66 -17.01 -8.60
CA GLN A 100 -8.05 -17.77 -7.50
C GLN A 100 -7.10 -16.90 -6.66
N TRP A 101 -6.31 -16.06 -7.30
CA TRP A 101 -5.40 -15.14 -6.63
C TRP A 101 -6.17 -14.08 -5.81
N VAL A 102 -7.23 -13.48 -6.36
CA VAL A 102 -8.11 -12.55 -5.64
C VAL A 102 -8.77 -13.20 -4.43
N MET A 103 -9.21 -14.46 -4.55
CA MET A 103 -9.74 -15.22 -3.42
C MET A 103 -8.69 -15.41 -2.31
N THR A 104 -7.44 -15.64 -2.67
CA THR A 104 -6.35 -15.75 -1.70
C THR A 104 -6.08 -14.41 -1.00
N LEU A 105 -6.09 -13.30 -1.73
CA LEU A 105 -5.95 -11.96 -1.14
C LEU A 105 -7.07 -11.64 -0.14
N ALA A 106 -8.30 -12.06 -0.47
CA ALA A 106 -9.47 -11.80 0.37
C ALA A 106 -9.46 -12.53 1.72
N GLN A 107 -8.66 -13.59 1.85
CA GLN A 107 -8.58 -14.41 3.05
C GLN A 107 -7.42 -14.04 3.98
N ASN A 108 -6.55 -13.13 3.56
CA ASN A 108 -5.34 -12.78 4.29
C ASN A 108 -5.28 -11.30 4.64
N ASP A 109 -4.64 -10.99 5.75
CA ASP A 109 -4.17 -9.66 6.04
C ASP A 109 -2.90 -9.41 5.24
N LEU A 110 -2.84 -8.27 4.57
CA LEU A 110 -1.83 -7.97 3.56
C LEU A 110 -1.02 -6.74 3.94
N ALA A 111 0.19 -6.69 3.42
CA ALA A 111 1.00 -5.47 3.37
C ALA A 111 1.33 -5.14 1.92
N PHE A 112 1.29 -3.86 1.61
CA PHE A 112 1.53 -3.37 0.25
C PHE A 112 2.69 -2.39 0.23
N ILE A 113 3.48 -2.45 -0.84
CA ILE A 113 4.38 -1.36 -1.22
C ILE A 113 3.80 -0.74 -2.48
N VAL A 114 3.58 0.56 -2.46
CA VAL A 114 3.05 1.31 -3.59
C VAL A 114 4.11 2.26 -4.15
N LEU A 115 4.23 2.31 -5.47
CA LEU A 115 5.05 3.29 -6.17
C LEU A 115 4.13 4.33 -6.81
N ASP A 116 4.27 5.58 -6.38
CA ASP A 116 3.55 6.68 -6.99
C ASP A 116 4.23 7.18 -8.29
N LYS A 117 3.55 8.04 -9.03
CA LYS A 117 4.10 8.65 -10.26
C LYS A 117 5.19 9.70 -10.01
N ASN A 118 5.44 10.06 -8.76
CA ASN A 118 6.52 10.96 -8.37
C ASN A 118 7.79 10.19 -8.04
N GLY A 119 7.74 8.84 -8.03
CA GLY A 119 8.88 7.97 -7.77
C GLY A 119 9.09 7.61 -6.30
N TYR A 120 8.10 7.87 -5.44
CA TYR A 120 8.16 7.52 -4.02
C TYR A 120 7.52 6.18 -3.76
N TYR A 121 8.23 5.33 -3.02
CA TYR A 121 7.70 4.06 -2.52
C TYR A 121 7.18 4.25 -1.10
N ARG A 122 5.99 3.70 -0.80
CA ARG A 122 5.40 3.73 0.54
C ARG A 122 4.94 2.34 0.96
N LEU A 123 5.17 2.00 2.24
CA LEU A 123 4.73 0.75 2.84
C LEU A 123 3.41 0.96 3.57
N LEU A 124 2.35 0.32 3.10
CA LEU A 124 1.01 0.31 3.67
C LEU A 124 0.78 -0.98 4.47
N GLY A 125 -0.03 -0.90 5.52
CA GLY A 125 -0.35 -2.07 6.36
C GLY A 125 0.87 -2.59 7.10
N GLN A 126 1.73 -1.70 7.59
CA GLN A 126 2.99 -2.07 8.22
C GLN A 126 2.77 -2.85 9.52
N LYS A 127 1.94 -2.35 10.44
CA LYS A 127 1.83 -2.88 11.80
C LYS A 127 0.67 -3.84 11.99
N TYR A 128 -0.48 -3.51 11.45
CA TYR A 128 -1.70 -4.29 11.63
C TYR A 128 -2.18 -4.98 10.37
N GLY A 129 -1.62 -4.60 9.22
CA GLY A 129 -2.02 -5.12 7.92
C GLY A 129 -3.25 -4.42 7.35
N MET A 130 -3.57 -4.77 6.13
CA MET A 130 -4.74 -4.29 5.40
C MET A 130 -5.58 -5.48 4.95
N GLY A 131 -6.89 -5.40 5.21
CA GLY A 131 -7.86 -6.38 4.74
C GLY A 131 -8.63 -5.89 3.51
N MET A 132 -9.19 -6.81 2.74
CA MET A 132 -10.08 -6.49 1.64
C MET A 132 -11.43 -5.99 2.19
N THR A 133 -11.83 -4.76 1.86
CA THR A 133 -13.03 -4.12 2.39
C THR A 133 -14.19 -4.12 1.41
N GLY A 134 -13.92 -4.16 0.13
CA GLY A 134 -14.94 -4.21 -0.91
C GLY A 134 -14.29 -4.48 -2.25
N SER A 135 -14.92 -5.35 -3.03
CA SER A 135 -14.41 -5.69 -4.35
C SER A 135 -15.56 -6.03 -5.25
N THR A 136 -15.48 -5.57 -6.49
CA THR A 136 -16.47 -5.87 -7.52
C THR A 136 -15.80 -6.50 -8.72
N ALA A 137 -16.53 -7.35 -9.41
CA ALA A 137 -16.04 -8.02 -10.60
C ALA A 137 -16.99 -7.76 -11.78
N PRO A 138 -17.03 -6.52 -12.30
CA PRO A 138 -17.88 -6.18 -13.43
C PRO A 138 -17.47 -6.97 -14.68
N SER A 139 -18.43 -7.31 -15.54
CA SER A 139 -18.18 -7.89 -16.85
C SER A 139 -18.36 -6.89 -17.98
N GLY A 140 -18.97 -5.74 -17.68
CA GLY A 140 -19.44 -4.80 -18.69
C GLY A 140 -20.63 -5.33 -19.49
N THR A 141 -21.34 -4.45 -20.18
CA THR A 141 -22.41 -4.78 -21.12
C THR A 141 -22.04 -4.46 -22.57
N ASN A 142 -21.09 -3.52 -22.75
CA ASN A 142 -20.62 -3.09 -24.05
C ASN A 142 -19.18 -3.55 -24.32
N MET A 143 -18.81 -3.69 -25.59
CA MET A 143 -17.46 -4.07 -25.99
C MET A 143 -16.43 -2.99 -25.74
N THR A 144 -16.86 -1.72 -25.68
CA THR A 144 -16.00 -0.55 -25.48
C THR A 144 -16.55 0.34 -24.38
N GLY A 145 -15.64 0.99 -23.63
CA GLY A 145 -16.02 1.98 -22.63
C GLY A 145 -16.40 1.44 -21.25
N GLU A 146 -16.48 0.12 -21.08
CA GLU A 146 -16.80 -0.52 -19.80
C GLU A 146 -15.67 -1.39 -19.27
N GLN A 147 -15.55 -1.45 -17.95
CA GLN A 147 -14.52 -2.25 -17.29
C GLN A 147 -14.98 -3.73 -17.21
N SER A 148 -14.08 -4.64 -17.59
CA SER A 148 -14.25 -6.07 -17.37
C SER A 148 -13.03 -6.60 -16.62
N GLY A 149 -13.20 -6.94 -15.34
CA GLY A 149 -12.10 -7.36 -14.49
C GLY A 149 -12.46 -7.32 -13.00
N TYR A 150 -11.51 -7.01 -12.15
CA TYR A 150 -11.66 -6.94 -10.71
C TYR A 150 -11.29 -5.54 -10.23
N VAL A 151 -12.23 -4.86 -9.57
CA VAL A 151 -11.98 -3.63 -8.82
C VAL A 151 -11.77 -4.04 -7.37
N LEU A 152 -10.58 -3.82 -6.85
CA LEU A 152 -10.17 -4.27 -5.53
C LEU A 152 -9.96 -3.08 -4.60
N SER A 153 -10.49 -3.19 -3.38
CA SER A 153 -10.36 -2.17 -2.34
C SER A 153 -9.87 -2.81 -1.05
N PHE A 154 -8.81 -2.27 -0.51
CA PHE A 154 -8.21 -2.68 0.75
C PHE A 154 -8.17 -1.51 1.70
N ALA A 155 -8.35 -1.76 2.99
CA ALA A 155 -8.18 -0.75 4.03
C ALA A 155 -7.61 -1.36 5.30
N GLY A 156 -6.96 -0.51 6.08
CA GLY A 156 -6.41 -0.84 7.39
C GLY A 156 -6.23 0.42 8.22
N GLU A 157 -6.13 0.27 9.52
CA GLU A 157 -5.82 1.36 10.44
C GLU A 157 -4.43 1.14 11.03
N GLU A 158 -3.60 2.17 10.99
CA GLU A 158 -2.21 2.15 11.43
C GLU A 158 -1.95 3.23 12.49
N PRO A 159 -0.98 3.04 13.38
CA PRO A 159 -0.61 4.04 14.39
C PRO A 159 0.24 5.18 13.84
N VAL A 160 0.73 5.05 12.60
CA VAL A 160 1.57 6.04 11.91
C VAL A 160 1.20 6.11 10.43
N LEU A 161 1.51 7.22 9.78
CA LEU A 161 1.43 7.34 8.32
C LEU A 161 2.36 6.33 7.63
N ALA A 162 2.05 5.99 6.38
CA ALA A 162 2.88 5.10 5.58
C ALA A 162 4.32 5.60 5.48
N ASN A 163 5.25 4.75 5.84
CA ASN A 163 6.67 5.06 5.77
C ASN A 163 7.17 5.02 4.33
N GLU A 164 7.99 5.99 3.97
CA GLU A 164 8.69 5.99 2.68
C GLU A 164 9.81 4.95 2.67
N MET A 165 10.04 4.34 1.52
CA MET A 165 11.09 3.36 1.27
C MET A 165 12.01 3.82 0.15
N SER A 166 13.31 3.54 0.28
CA SER A 166 14.25 3.75 -0.83
C SER A 166 14.08 2.68 -1.91
N ALA A 167 14.38 3.01 -3.16
CA ALA A 167 14.35 2.05 -4.27
C ALA A 167 15.27 0.84 -4.03
N ALA A 168 16.41 1.04 -3.36
CA ALA A 168 17.33 -0.03 -3.00
C ALA A 168 16.71 -1.02 -2.00
N LEU A 169 15.94 -0.50 -1.04
CA LEU A 169 15.20 -1.30 -0.08
C LEU A 169 14.13 -2.15 -0.77
N VAL A 170 13.37 -1.54 -1.65
CA VAL A 170 12.33 -2.25 -2.42
C VAL A 170 12.96 -3.34 -3.28
N ALA A 171 14.04 -3.06 -3.99
CA ALA A 171 14.75 -4.07 -4.78
C ALA A 171 15.21 -5.29 -3.93
N ALA A 172 15.68 -5.05 -2.71
CA ALA A 172 16.12 -6.12 -1.81
C ALA A 172 14.95 -7.04 -1.36
N VAL A 173 13.75 -6.53 -1.19
CA VAL A 173 12.58 -7.31 -0.76
C VAL A 173 11.79 -7.96 -1.90
N LEU A 174 12.06 -7.57 -3.13
CA LEU A 174 11.51 -8.23 -4.32
C LEU A 174 12.30 -9.47 -4.71
N VAL A 175 13.59 -9.49 -4.41
CA VAL A 175 14.46 -10.65 -4.60
C VAL A 175 14.43 -11.45 -3.31
N ALA A 176 13.83 -12.65 -3.34
CA ALA A 176 13.89 -13.55 -2.20
C ALA A 176 15.34 -13.92 -1.90
N ALA A 177 15.73 -13.75 -0.65
CA ALA A 177 17.03 -14.18 -0.18
C ALA A 177 17.11 -15.71 -0.16
#